data_ba9f958f80e225f290876035c68d5ce7
#
_entry.id   ba9f958f80e225f290876035c68d5ce7
#
_cell.length_a   1.000
_cell.length_b   1.000
_cell.length_c   1.000
_cell.angle_alpha   90.00
_cell.angle_beta   90.00
_cell.angle_gamma   90.00
#
_symmetry.space_group_name_H-M   'P 1'
#
loop_
_entity.id
_entity.type
_entity.pdbx_description
1 polymer ?
#
loop_
_entity_poly.entity_id
_entity_poly.type
_entity_poly.pdbx_seq_one_letter_code
_entity_poly.pdbx_strand_id
1 'polypeptide(L)'
;MKTNFLILFLLASIDLFAQDFYNHDNSFKFGEYLYNSNQYGLAVREFERCVFLKSDDRESFLYLFKIHRKSNSFDQAITCYKKYSGKLDFAKMDTAFGSEYFKLLIQNDKYQDAEYFLKENPLFKSDYNLRISTILLRKDWKEAAKFENEVNHQINKSLADITSQGLALRNKSPVLAGIFSAIIPGTGKAYAGRWKDGVISFLMTSSVAFVSVRGFNKNPKSFYPWAMGTLAVVYYSGNVYGSAQAALKYNKNKEDELVQKTRGFVLGDY
;
A
#
# COMPACT_ATOMS: atom_id res chain seq x y z
N MET A 1 -26.99 -32.04 62.34
CA MET A 1 -25.70 -31.31 62.37
C MET A 1 -24.69 -31.80 61.31
N LYS A 2 -24.56 -33.08 61.01
CA LYS A 2 -23.57 -33.61 60.05
C LYS A 2 -23.86 -33.20 58.59
N THR A 3 -25.11 -33.05 58.16
CA THR A 3 -25.50 -32.63 56.79
C THR A 3 -25.18 -31.14 56.50
N ASN A 4 -25.32 -30.27 57.48
CA ASN A 4 -25.02 -28.84 57.30
C ASN A 4 -23.51 -28.57 57.17
N PHE A 5 -22.68 -29.42 57.81
CA PHE A 5 -21.22 -29.30 57.71
C PHE A 5 -20.71 -29.73 56.31
N LEU A 6 -21.34 -30.74 55.71
CA LEU A 6 -21.02 -31.23 54.36
C LEU A 6 -21.37 -30.19 53.28
N ILE A 7 -22.50 -29.49 53.43
CA ILE A 7 -22.92 -28.41 52.50
C ILE A 7 -21.98 -27.20 52.63
N LEU A 8 -21.54 -26.85 53.84
CA LEU A 8 -20.59 -25.75 54.07
C LEU A 8 -19.21 -26.08 53.48
N PHE A 9 -18.78 -27.34 53.53
CA PHE A 9 -17.51 -27.80 52.96
C PHE A 9 -17.57 -27.84 51.41
N LEU A 10 -18.71 -28.19 50.84
CA LEU A 10 -18.95 -28.16 49.40
C LEU A 10 -19.01 -26.71 48.85
N LEU A 11 -19.58 -25.79 49.59
CA LEU A 11 -19.59 -24.36 49.23
C LEU A 11 -18.19 -23.73 49.33
N ALA A 12 -17.40 -24.09 50.36
CA ALA A 12 -16.03 -23.62 50.49
C ALA A 12 -15.06 -24.17 49.42
N SER A 13 -15.36 -25.35 48.85
CA SER A 13 -14.54 -25.92 47.77
C SER A 13 -14.82 -25.30 46.40
N ILE A 14 -15.95 -24.63 46.22
CA ILE A 14 -16.27 -23.94 44.93
C ILE A 14 -15.46 -22.65 44.81
N ASP A 15 -15.17 -21.95 45.89
CA ASP A 15 -14.37 -20.72 45.85
C ASP A 15 -12.88 -20.96 45.52
N LEU A 16 -12.37 -22.20 45.72
CA LEU A 16 -10.98 -22.56 45.41
C LEU A 16 -10.69 -22.73 43.91
N PHE A 17 -11.70 -22.80 43.07
CA PHE A 17 -11.58 -22.92 41.60
C PHE A 17 -12.03 -21.66 40.85
N ALA A 18 -12.27 -20.54 41.51
CA ALA A 18 -12.49 -19.28 40.85
C ALA A 18 -11.17 -18.85 40.14
N GLN A 19 -10.93 -19.37 38.96
CA GLN A 19 -9.84 -18.85 38.14
C GLN A 19 -10.12 -17.38 37.90
N ASP A 20 -9.17 -16.53 38.27
CA ASP A 20 -9.22 -15.13 37.87
C ASP A 20 -9.00 -15.02 36.37
N PHE A 21 -10.12 -15.03 35.63
CA PHE A 21 -10.13 -14.91 34.17
C PHE A 21 -9.55 -13.58 33.67
N TYR A 22 -9.46 -12.57 34.55
CA TYR A 22 -9.04 -11.22 34.24
C TYR A 22 -7.62 -10.88 34.69
N ASN A 23 -6.82 -11.90 35.10
CA ASN A 23 -5.40 -11.69 35.36
C ASN A 23 -4.63 -11.34 34.10
N HIS A 24 -3.42 -10.80 34.27
CA HIS A 24 -2.56 -10.37 33.13
C HIS A 24 -2.37 -11.48 32.10
N ASP A 25 -2.01 -12.69 32.51
CA ASP A 25 -1.65 -13.78 31.61
C ASP A 25 -2.83 -14.28 30.78
N ASN A 26 -4.01 -14.39 31.38
CA ASN A 26 -5.23 -14.79 30.68
C ASN A 26 -5.68 -13.68 29.69
N SER A 27 -5.63 -12.42 30.11
CA SER A 27 -5.94 -11.27 29.25
C SER A 27 -4.96 -11.19 28.07
N PHE A 28 -3.67 -11.42 28.32
CA PHE A 28 -2.66 -11.42 27.27
C PHE A 28 -2.90 -12.53 26.24
N LYS A 29 -3.07 -13.79 26.68
CA LYS A 29 -3.36 -14.93 25.80
C LYS A 29 -4.64 -14.72 24.97
N PHE A 30 -5.67 -14.16 25.62
CA PHE A 30 -6.92 -13.86 24.91
C PHE A 30 -6.74 -12.71 23.91
N GLY A 31 -5.97 -11.69 24.26
CA GLY A 31 -5.57 -10.63 23.34
C GLY A 31 -4.82 -11.15 22.11
N GLU A 32 -3.87 -12.09 22.29
CA GLU A 32 -3.17 -12.76 21.18
C GLU A 32 -4.12 -13.56 20.29
N TYR A 33 -5.03 -14.33 20.89
CA TYR A 33 -6.04 -15.06 20.13
C TYR A 33 -6.89 -14.11 19.26
N LEU A 34 -7.37 -13.01 19.85
CA LEU A 34 -8.15 -11.99 19.13
C LEU A 34 -7.35 -11.32 18.01
N TYR A 35 -6.07 -11.00 18.29
CA TYR A 35 -5.17 -10.44 17.28
C TYR A 35 -4.98 -11.38 16.10
N ASN A 36 -4.70 -12.65 16.36
CA ASN A 36 -4.51 -13.68 15.33
C ASN A 36 -5.80 -13.98 14.55
N SER A 37 -6.96 -13.76 15.18
CA SER A 37 -8.28 -13.86 14.55
C SER A 37 -8.71 -12.55 13.82
N ASN A 38 -7.82 -11.56 13.70
CA ASN A 38 -8.06 -10.24 13.11
C ASN A 38 -9.17 -9.43 13.82
N GLN A 39 -9.52 -9.77 15.07
CA GLN A 39 -10.50 -9.05 15.88
C GLN A 39 -9.83 -7.88 16.63
N TYR A 40 -9.21 -6.97 15.89
CA TYR A 40 -8.32 -5.92 16.43
C TYR A 40 -8.99 -5.02 17.46
N GLY A 41 -10.27 -4.66 17.27
CA GLY A 41 -10.99 -3.81 18.21
C GLY A 41 -11.18 -4.43 19.59
N LEU A 42 -11.32 -5.77 19.66
CA LEU A 42 -11.38 -6.50 20.94
C LEU A 42 -9.98 -6.74 21.52
N ALA A 43 -9.01 -7.06 20.64
CA ALA A 43 -7.62 -7.27 21.04
C ALA A 43 -7.03 -6.02 21.74
N VAL A 44 -7.33 -4.81 21.24
CA VAL A 44 -6.91 -3.55 21.89
C VAL A 44 -7.35 -3.50 23.34
N ARG A 45 -8.60 -3.84 23.63
CA ARG A 45 -9.14 -3.79 25.00
C ARG A 45 -8.41 -4.75 25.96
N GLU A 46 -8.07 -5.93 25.47
CA GLU A 46 -7.33 -6.90 26.28
C GLU A 46 -5.88 -6.46 26.53
N PHE A 47 -5.18 -5.96 25.52
CA PHE A 47 -3.83 -5.44 25.71
C PHE A 47 -3.81 -4.14 26.52
N GLU A 48 -4.80 -3.26 26.43
CA GLU A 48 -4.96 -2.10 27.32
C GLU A 48 -5.17 -2.54 28.76
N ARG A 49 -5.93 -3.63 29.00
CA ARG A 49 -6.08 -4.23 30.32
C ARG A 49 -4.75 -4.77 30.84
N CYS A 50 -3.96 -5.46 29.99
CA CYS A 50 -2.62 -5.95 30.35
C CYS A 50 -1.70 -4.79 30.78
N VAL A 51 -1.68 -3.69 30.02
CA VAL A 51 -0.92 -2.48 30.35
C VAL A 51 -1.42 -1.82 31.65
N PHE A 52 -2.74 -1.86 31.91
CA PHE A 52 -3.30 -1.37 33.19
C PHE A 52 -2.84 -2.22 34.38
N LEU A 53 -2.84 -3.55 34.23
CA LEU A 53 -2.40 -4.48 35.25
C LEU A 53 -0.87 -4.46 35.49
N LYS A 54 -0.11 -4.21 34.40
CA LYS A 54 1.34 -4.13 34.40
C LYS A 54 1.79 -3.01 33.46
N SER A 55 2.10 -1.84 34.04
CA SER A 55 2.35 -0.59 33.32
C SER A 55 3.62 -0.59 32.48
N ASP A 56 4.55 -1.52 32.70
CA ASP A 56 5.81 -1.70 31.96
C ASP A 56 5.78 -2.91 31.02
N ASP A 57 4.59 -3.44 30.71
CA ASP A 57 4.43 -4.61 29.84
C ASP A 57 4.73 -4.28 28.36
N ARG A 58 6.01 -4.43 28.02
CA ARG A 58 6.54 -4.19 26.67
C ARG A 58 5.78 -4.95 25.58
N GLU A 59 5.43 -6.22 25.82
CA GLU A 59 4.79 -7.06 24.81
C GLU A 59 3.38 -6.58 24.49
N SER A 60 2.59 -6.23 25.50
CA SER A 60 1.26 -5.63 25.28
C SER A 60 1.34 -4.30 24.54
N PHE A 61 2.32 -3.44 24.84
CA PHE A 61 2.54 -2.22 24.08
C PHE A 61 2.93 -2.50 22.63
N LEU A 62 3.74 -3.54 22.37
CA LEU A 62 4.10 -3.94 21.02
C LEU A 62 2.89 -4.45 20.23
N TYR A 63 2.01 -5.23 20.84
CA TYR A 63 0.76 -5.65 20.21
C TYR A 63 -0.17 -4.48 19.92
N LEU A 64 -0.33 -3.55 20.86
CA LEU A 64 -1.09 -2.31 20.63
C LEU A 64 -0.52 -1.51 19.44
N PHE A 65 0.81 -1.37 19.38
CA PHE A 65 1.47 -0.71 18.24
C PHE A 65 1.19 -1.42 16.92
N LYS A 66 1.34 -2.76 16.88
CA LYS A 66 1.03 -3.59 15.70
C LYS A 66 -0.41 -3.43 15.25
N ILE A 67 -1.36 -3.42 16.20
CA ILE A 67 -2.79 -3.27 15.89
C ILE A 67 -3.06 -1.88 15.29
N HIS A 68 -2.54 -0.82 15.91
CA HIS A 68 -2.71 0.54 15.39
C HIS A 68 -2.08 0.70 14.01
N ARG A 69 -0.92 0.09 13.75
CA ARG A 69 -0.32 0.05 12.41
C ARG A 69 -1.24 -0.68 11.40
N LYS A 70 -1.71 -1.89 11.74
CA LYS A 70 -2.60 -2.67 10.86
C LYS A 70 -3.93 -1.97 10.59
N SER A 71 -4.41 -1.17 11.55
CA SER A 71 -5.62 -0.33 11.40
C SER A 71 -5.34 1.00 10.70
N ASN A 72 -4.12 1.20 10.18
CA ASN A 72 -3.65 2.43 9.55
C ASN A 72 -3.82 3.70 10.42
N SER A 73 -3.68 3.54 11.73
CA SER A 73 -3.85 4.61 12.74
C SER A 73 -2.49 5.11 13.20
N PHE A 74 -1.83 5.93 12.34
CA PHE A 74 -0.46 6.41 12.55
C PHE A 74 -0.27 7.08 13.91
N ASP A 75 -1.09 8.06 14.22
CA ASP A 75 -0.94 8.86 15.45
C ASP A 75 -1.15 8.03 16.71
N GLN A 76 -2.07 7.05 16.66
CA GLN A 76 -2.31 6.14 17.79
C GLN A 76 -1.12 5.21 18.01
N ALA A 77 -0.49 4.69 16.95
CA ALA A 77 0.72 3.88 17.06
C ALA A 77 1.86 4.67 17.70
N ILE A 78 2.09 5.91 17.27
CA ILE A 78 3.12 6.79 17.83
C ILE A 78 2.82 7.12 19.30
N THR A 79 1.57 7.44 19.61
CA THR A 79 1.13 7.72 21.00
C THR A 79 1.33 6.50 21.90
N CYS A 80 1.00 5.29 21.43
CA CYS A 80 1.23 4.05 22.14
C CYS A 80 2.73 3.86 22.48
N TYR A 81 3.62 4.04 21.50
CA TYR A 81 5.05 3.94 21.74
C TYR A 81 5.56 5.00 22.72
N LYS A 82 5.12 6.25 22.60
CA LYS A 82 5.48 7.34 23.54
C LYS A 82 5.01 7.04 24.97
N LYS A 83 3.84 6.43 25.12
CA LYS A 83 3.31 6.02 26.43
C LYS A 83 4.20 4.95 27.07
N TYR A 84 4.71 4.02 26.27
CA TYR A 84 5.65 2.98 26.72
C TYR A 84 7.03 3.53 27.07
N SER A 85 7.65 4.27 26.14
CA SER A 85 9.06 4.69 26.22
C SER A 85 9.27 6.08 26.84
N GLY A 86 8.19 6.82 27.13
CA GLY A 86 8.21 8.22 27.58
C GLY A 86 8.42 9.23 26.47
N LYS A 87 9.14 8.89 25.41
CA LYS A 87 9.40 9.74 24.23
C LYS A 87 9.66 8.93 22.96
N LEU A 88 9.53 9.57 21.81
CA LEU A 88 9.96 8.98 20.55
C LEU A 88 11.46 9.19 20.37
N ASP A 89 12.23 8.15 20.64
CA ASP A 89 13.69 8.15 20.51
C ASP A 89 14.12 7.01 19.59
N PHE A 90 14.45 7.35 18.36
CA PHE A 90 14.78 6.36 17.32
C PHE A 90 16.04 5.57 17.65
N ALA A 91 17.04 6.20 18.26
CA ALA A 91 18.31 5.56 18.59
C ALA A 91 18.16 4.47 19.67
N LYS A 92 17.12 4.56 20.50
CA LYS A 92 16.82 3.61 21.59
C LYS A 92 15.72 2.62 21.25
N MET A 93 15.09 2.76 20.08
CA MET A 93 14.01 1.87 19.66
C MET A 93 14.59 0.49 19.35
N ASP A 94 14.09 -0.52 20.02
CA ASP A 94 14.51 -1.91 19.80
C ASP A 94 14.05 -2.47 18.44
N THR A 95 14.57 -3.64 18.08
CA THR A 95 14.33 -4.24 16.75
C THR A 95 12.85 -4.50 16.48
N ALA A 96 12.06 -4.93 17.50
CA ALA A 96 10.65 -5.27 17.29
C ALA A 96 9.80 -4.02 17.03
N PHE A 97 9.92 -3.00 17.90
CA PHE A 97 9.25 -1.72 17.68
C PHE A 97 9.79 -1.01 16.43
N GLY A 98 11.10 -1.05 16.19
CA GLY A 98 11.72 -0.42 15.04
C GLY A 98 11.24 -1.00 13.71
N SER A 99 11.12 -2.33 13.62
CA SER A 99 10.54 -2.99 12.43
C SER A 99 9.10 -2.57 12.18
N GLU A 100 8.27 -2.54 13.21
CA GLU A 100 6.88 -2.11 13.09
C GLU A 100 6.76 -0.61 12.80
N TYR A 101 7.66 0.22 13.35
CA TYR A 101 7.73 1.65 13.05
C TYR A 101 8.13 1.90 11.59
N PHE A 102 9.14 1.19 11.09
CA PHE A 102 9.53 1.27 9.69
C PHE A 102 8.35 0.89 8.76
N LYS A 103 7.68 -0.23 9.04
CA LYS A 103 6.48 -0.64 8.29
C LYS A 103 5.37 0.42 8.34
N LEU A 104 5.17 1.06 9.50
CA LEU A 104 4.20 2.14 9.66
C LEU A 104 4.53 3.34 8.77
N LEU A 105 5.80 3.73 8.68
CA LEU A 105 6.26 4.81 7.80
C LEU A 105 6.02 4.47 6.32
N ILE A 106 6.38 3.25 5.90
CA ILE A 106 6.17 2.77 4.53
C ILE A 106 4.67 2.72 4.18
N GLN A 107 3.83 2.29 5.11
CA GLN A 107 2.39 2.20 4.94
C GLN A 107 1.74 3.57 4.70
N ASN A 108 2.32 4.61 5.29
CA ASN A 108 1.87 6.00 5.18
C ASN A 108 2.66 6.85 4.16
N ASP A 109 3.39 6.20 3.23
CA ASP A 109 4.19 6.85 2.18
C ASP A 109 5.26 7.84 2.70
N LYS A 110 5.67 7.69 3.98
CA LYS A 110 6.67 8.55 4.65
C LYS A 110 8.09 8.03 4.39
N TYR A 111 8.50 7.97 3.13
CA TYR A 111 9.78 7.35 2.73
C TYR A 111 11.00 8.13 3.21
N GLN A 112 10.92 9.45 3.29
CA GLN A 112 12.01 10.30 3.82
C GLN A 112 12.20 10.07 5.31
N ASP A 113 11.11 9.97 6.08
CA ASP A 113 11.16 9.67 7.50
C ASP A 113 11.70 8.25 7.74
N ALA A 114 11.35 7.31 6.86
CA ALA A 114 11.88 5.93 6.91
C ALA A 114 13.39 5.91 6.68
N GLU A 115 13.90 6.65 5.70
CA GLU A 115 15.34 6.77 5.46
C GLU A 115 16.07 7.43 6.64
N TYR A 116 15.49 8.49 7.21
CA TYR A 116 16.02 9.14 8.41
C TYR A 116 16.08 8.16 9.60
N PHE A 117 14.99 7.42 9.85
CA PHE A 117 14.94 6.40 10.88
C PHE A 117 16.04 5.34 10.72
N LEU A 118 16.25 4.80 9.51
CA LEU A 118 17.29 3.80 9.24
C LEU A 118 18.71 4.35 9.45
N LYS A 119 18.94 5.65 9.30
CA LYS A 119 20.23 6.30 9.58
C LYS A 119 20.48 6.51 11.07
N GLU A 120 19.45 6.93 11.80
CA GLU A 120 19.54 7.27 13.22
C GLU A 120 19.53 6.03 14.13
N ASN A 121 18.87 4.94 13.73
CA ASN A 121 18.79 3.74 14.56
C ASN A 121 19.98 2.80 14.28
N PRO A 122 20.86 2.56 15.29
CA PRO A 122 22.06 1.72 15.10
C PRO A 122 21.74 0.27 14.69
N LEU A 123 20.58 -0.28 15.12
CA LEU A 123 20.18 -1.66 14.86
C LEU A 123 19.77 -1.88 13.39
N PHE A 124 19.33 -0.81 12.70
CA PHE A 124 18.87 -0.87 11.30
C PHE A 124 19.87 -0.26 10.30
N LYS A 125 20.93 0.38 10.81
CA LYS A 125 21.91 1.08 9.96
C LYS A 125 22.55 0.16 8.91
N SER A 126 22.76 -1.12 9.23
CA SER A 126 23.36 -2.12 8.35
C SER A 126 22.32 -2.97 7.61
N ASP A 127 21.03 -2.66 7.70
CA ASP A 127 20.00 -3.39 6.94
C ASP A 127 19.89 -2.80 5.53
N TYR A 128 20.67 -3.37 4.62
CA TYR A 128 20.71 -2.95 3.22
C TYR A 128 19.40 -3.22 2.49
N ASN A 129 18.63 -4.25 2.90
CA ASN A 129 17.33 -4.56 2.28
C ASN A 129 16.29 -3.49 2.56
N LEU A 130 16.20 -3.00 3.80
CA LEU A 130 15.29 -1.91 4.14
C LEU A 130 15.70 -0.60 3.48
N ARG A 131 17.01 -0.33 3.41
CA ARG A 131 17.54 0.89 2.75
C ARG A 131 17.24 0.90 1.26
N ILE A 132 17.55 -0.18 0.52
CA ILE A 132 17.24 -0.24 -0.91
C ILE A 132 15.73 -0.22 -1.16
N SER A 133 14.93 -0.87 -0.30
CA SER A 133 13.47 -0.82 -0.41
C SER A 133 12.95 0.62 -0.32
N THR A 134 13.51 1.45 0.54
CA THR A 134 13.13 2.86 0.66
C THR A 134 13.44 3.65 -0.62
N ILE A 135 14.61 3.39 -1.25
CA ILE A 135 14.99 4.00 -2.52
C ILE A 135 14.05 3.56 -3.65
N LEU A 136 13.75 2.25 -3.74
CA LEU A 136 12.84 1.69 -4.74
C LEU A 136 11.41 2.23 -4.61
N LEU A 137 10.92 2.44 -3.39
CA LEU A 137 9.61 3.04 -3.12
C LEU A 137 9.51 4.50 -3.56
N ARG A 138 10.63 5.23 -3.58
CA ARG A 138 10.75 6.58 -4.17
C ARG A 138 10.86 6.57 -5.69
N LYS A 139 10.88 5.38 -6.32
CA LYS A 139 11.04 5.18 -7.77
C LYS A 139 12.39 5.67 -8.33
N ASP A 140 13.42 5.74 -7.48
CA ASP A 140 14.77 6.11 -7.91
C ASP A 140 15.59 4.87 -8.26
N TRP A 141 15.28 4.32 -9.43
CA TRP A 141 15.91 3.08 -9.92
C TRP A 141 17.42 3.21 -10.12
N LYS A 142 17.91 4.41 -10.45
CA LYS A 142 19.34 4.67 -10.67
C LYS A 142 20.09 4.71 -9.33
N GLU A 143 19.54 5.37 -8.33
CA GLU A 143 20.09 5.38 -6.98
C GLU A 143 20.09 3.98 -6.38
N ALA A 144 19.02 3.20 -6.60
CA ALA A 144 18.94 1.81 -6.14
C ALA A 144 20.06 0.95 -6.75
N ALA A 145 20.31 1.04 -8.06
CA ALA A 145 21.39 0.29 -8.71
C ALA A 145 22.77 0.74 -8.24
N LYS A 146 22.98 2.03 -8.02
CA LYS A 146 24.24 2.55 -7.44
C LYS A 146 24.45 1.98 -6.05
N PHE A 147 23.42 2.03 -5.19
CA PHE A 147 23.49 1.49 -3.84
C PHE A 147 23.74 -0.02 -3.82
N GLU A 148 23.11 -0.78 -4.71
CA GLU A 148 23.34 -2.23 -4.88
C GLU A 148 24.81 -2.55 -5.16
N ASN A 149 25.45 -1.78 -6.06
CA ASN A 149 26.87 -1.94 -6.36
C ASN A 149 27.76 -1.54 -5.17
N GLU A 150 27.44 -0.47 -4.44
CA GLU A 150 28.18 -0.02 -3.26
C GLU A 150 28.22 -1.06 -2.14
N VAL A 151 27.15 -1.84 -1.98
CA VAL A 151 27.06 -2.92 -0.97
C VAL A 151 27.47 -4.30 -1.51
N ASN A 152 28.16 -4.35 -2.67
CA ASN A 152 28.62 -5.58 -3.30
C ASN A 152 27.52 -6.65 -3.45
N HIS A 153 26.35 -6.23 -3.90
CA HIS A 153 25.16 -7.10 -4.09
C HIS A 153 24.70 -7.86 -2.82
N GLN A 154 24.99 -7.33 -1.64
CA GLN A 154 24.53 -7.90 -0.36
C GLN A 154 23.07 -7.56 -0.07
N ILE A 155 22.21 -7.73 -1.06
CA ILE A 155 20.76 -7.47 -0.98
C ILE A 155 19.97 -8.71 -1.41
N ASN A 156 18.71 -8.75 -1.01
CA ASN A 156 17.81 -9.82 -1.40
C ASN A 156 17.62 -9.84 -2.92
N LYS A 157 17.66 -11.03 -3.52
CA LYS A 157 17.51 -11.23 -4.97
C LYS A 157 16.23 -10.60 -5.53
N SER A 158 15.12 -10.67 -4.81
CA SER A 158 13.86 -10.06 -5.26
C SER A 158 13.98 -8.54 -5.40
N LEU A 159 14.72 -7.86 -4.52
CA LEU A 159 14.96 -6.42 -4.60
C LEU A 159 15.92 -6.06 -5.75
N ALA A 160 16.96 -6.88 -5.98
CA ALA A 160 17.84 -6.75 -7.13
C ALA A 160 17.07 -6.90 -8.46
N ASP A 161 16.17 -7.89 -8.53
CA ASP A 161 15.31 -8.10 -9.69
C ASP A 161 14.36 -6.90 -9.91
N ILE A 162 13.82 -6.31 -8.86
CA ILE A 162 12.99 -5.08 -8.95
C ILE A 162 13.84 -3.90 -9.45
N THR A 163 15.06 -3.73 -8.95
CA THR A 163 16.00 -2.70 -9.39
C THR A 163 16.28 -2.82 -10.90
N SER A 164 16.62 -4.02 -11.36
CA SER A 164 16.89 -4.27 -12.78
C SER A 164 15.67 -4.04 -13.67
N GLN A 165 14.47 -4.48 -13.22
CA GLN A 165 13.21 -4.20 -13.92
C GLN A 165 12.91 -2.70 -13.98
N GLY A 166 13.17 -1.96 -12.89
CA GLY A 166 13.00 -0.51 -12.83
C GLY A 166 13.89 0.23 -13.83
N LEU A 167 15.17 -0.16 -13.93
CA LEU A 167 16.11 0.38 -14.92
C LEU A 167 15.70 0.06 -16.36
N ALA A 168 15.11 -1.12 -16.59
CA ALA A 168 14.66 -1.57 -17.89
C ALA A 168 13.30 -0.99 -18.32
N LEU A 169 12.63 -0.18 -17.49
CA LEU A 169 11.35 0.43 -17.82
C LEU A 169 11.47 1.31 -19.07
N ARG A 170 10.69 0.96 -20.08
CA ARG A 170 10.56 1.78 -21.30
C ARG A 170 9.25 2.55 -21.26
N ASN A 171 9.37 3.83 -20.97
CA ASN A 171 8.22 4.72 -20.95
C ASN A 171 7.69 4.97 -22.37
N LYS A 172 6.37 4.90 -22.54
CA LYS A 172 5.68 5.28 -23.76
C LYS A 172 5.47 6.78 -23.80
N SER A 173 5.80 7.41 -24.94
CA SER A 173 5.64 8.84 -25.10
C SER A 173 4.15 9.22 -25.24
N PRO A 174 3.60 10.08 -24.36
CA PRO A 174 2.24 10.58 -24.51
C PRO A 174 2.04 11.39 -25.78
N VAL A 175 3.09 12.12 -26.22
CA VAL A 175 3.09 12.92 -27.44
C VAL A 175 2.96 12.00 -28.66
N LEU A 176 3.77 10.94 -28.75
CA LEU A 176 3.67 9.97 -29.83
C LEU A 176 2.31 9.27 -29.86
N ALA A 177 1.77 8.91 -28.68
CA ALA A 177 0.42 8.34 -28.61
C ALA A 177 -0.66 9.30 -29.17
N GLY A 178 -0.54 10.59 -28.87
CA GLY A 178 -1.40 11.63 -29.44
C GLY A 178 -1.25 11.74 -30.96
N ILE A 179 -0.01 11.83 -31.44
CA ILE A 179 0.29 11.92 -32.88
C ILE A 179 -0.26 10.72 -33.64
N PHE A 180 -0.05 9.50 -33.17
CA PHE A 180 -0.59 8.30 -33.80
C PHE A 180 -2.11 8.36 -33.93
N SER A 181 -2.79 8.79 -32.86
CA SER A 181 -4.26 8.93 -32.91
C SER A 181 -4.75 10.13 -33.71
N ALA A 182 -3.92 11.14 -33.93
CA ALA A 182 -4.22 12.24 -34.84
C ALA A 182 -4.15 11.78 -36.31
N ILE A 183 -3.26 10.86 -36.67
CA ILE A 183 -3.17 10.29 -38.01
C ILE A 183 -4.29 9.27 -38.23
N ILE A 184 -4.41 8.28 -37.33
CA ILE A 184 -5.46 7.26 -37.40
C ILE A 184 -6.10 7.16 -36.04
N PRO A 185 -7.38 7.51 -35.87
CA PRO A 185 -8.06 7.45 -34.60
C PRO A 185 -7.91 6.07 -33.92
N GLY A 186 -7.51 6.04 -32.63
CA GLY A 186 -7.36 4.82 -31.84
C GLY A 186 -5.97 4.18 -31.80
N THR A 187 -5.09 4.48 -32.76
CA THR A 187 -3.75 3.86 -32.84
C THR A 187 -2.85 4.24 -31.69
N GLY A 188 -2.98 5.43 -31.12
CA GLY A 188 -2.27 5.82 -29.91
C GLY A 188 -2.68 5.03 -28.67
N LYS A 189 -3.95 4.64 -28.55
CA LYS A 189 -4.41 3.72 -27.49
C LYS A 189 -3.82 2.33 -27.69
N ALA A 190 -3.77 1.84 -28.92
CA ALA A 190 -3.11 0.57 -29.24
C ALA A 190 -1.61 0.61 -28.91
N TYR A 191 -0.91 1.72 -29.26
CA TYR A 191 0.46 1.96 -28.85
C TYR A 191 0.63 1.93 -27.33
N ALA A 192 -0.33 2.47 -26.58
CA ALA A 192 -0.35 2.41 -25.11
C ALA A 192 -0.73 1.03 -24.54
N GLY A 193 -0.87 -0.01 -25.38
CA GLY A 193 -1.24 -1.38 -24.95
C GLY A 193 -2.75 -1.59 -24.78
N ARG A 194 -3.58 -0.60 -25.10
CA ARG A 194 -5.05 -0.65 -25.00
C ARG A 194 -5.68 -0.85 -26.39
N TRP A 195 -5.28 -1.90 -27.09
CA TRP A 195 -5.67 -2.12 -28.48
C TRP A 195 -7.19 -2.24 -28.67
N LYS A 196 -7.92 -2.88 -27.73
CA LYS A 196 -9.38 -3.00 -27.77
C LYS A 196 -10.07 -1.64 -27.75
N ASP A 197 -9.61 -0.74 -26.85
CA ASP A 197 -10.11 0.62 -26.78
C ASP A 197 -9.72 1.44 -28.02
N GLY A 198 -8.58 1.11 -28.62
CA GLY A 198 -8.14 1.68 -29.89
C GLY A 198 -9.10 1.37 -31.03
N VAL A 199 -9.46 0.09 -31.19
CA VAL A 199 -10.43 -0.35 -32.21
C VAL A 199 -11.81 0.29 -32.01
N ILE A 200 -12.31 0.31 -30.80
CA ILE A 200 -13.60 0.95 -30.47
C ILE A 200 -13.55 2.44 -30.83
N SER A 201 -12.49 3.15 -30.48
CA SER A 201 -12.31 4.56 -30.77
C SER A 201 -12.24 4.82 -32.28
N PHE A 202 -11.56 3.97 -33.05
CA PHE A 202 -11.50 4.02 -34.46
C PHE A 202 -12.90 3.88 -35.10
N LEU A 203 -13.62 2.85 -34.74
CA LEU A 203 -14.97 2.57 -35.28
C LEU A 203 -15.93 3.70 -34.93
N MET A 204 -15.95 4.19 -33.72
CA MET A 204 -16.84 5.29 -33.32
C MET A 204 -16.52 6.58 -34.09
N THR A 205 -15.25 7.01 -34.07
CA THR A 205 -14.85 8.26 -34.77
C THR A 205 -15.11 8.17 -36.27
N SER A 206 -14.73 7.06 -36.89
CA SER A 206 -14.88 6.86 -38.34
C SER A 206 -16.35 6.76 -38.75
N SER A 207 -17.19 6.08 -37.98
CA SER A 207 -18.63 5.95 -38.28
C SER A 207 -19.33 7.31 -38.27
N VAL A 208 -19.08 8.13 -37.22
CA VAL A 208 -19.70 9.45 -37.10
C VAL A 208 -19.18 10.39 -38.19
N ALA A 209 -17.88 10.36 -38.49
CA ALA A 209 -17.29 11.12 -39.60
C ALA A 209 -17.90 10.71 -40.96
N PHE A 210 -18.02 9.41 -41.23
CA PHE A 210 -18.63 8.89 -42.45
C PHE A 210 -20.08 9.36 -42.62
N VAL A 211 -20.88 9.27 -41.55
CA VAL A 211 -22.27 9.74 -41.54
C VAL A 211 -22.36 11.24 -41.85
N SER A 212 -21.46 12.04 -41.25
CA SER A 212 -21.38 13.49 -41.53
C SER A 212 -21.07 13.77 -42.97
N VAL A 213 -20.00 13.17 -43.54
CA VAL A 213 -19.60 13.35 -44.95
C VAL A 213 -20.72 12.94 -45.91
N ARG A 214 -21.36 11.79 -45.65
CA ARG A 214 -22.50 11.35 -46.49
C ARG A 214 -23.68 12.31 -46.39
N GLY A 215 -23.94 12.89 -45.23
CA GLY A 215 -25.00 13.89 -45.02
C GLY A 215 -24.70 15.17 -45.82
N PHE A 216 -23.46 15.67 -45.79
CA PHE A 216 -23.04 16.85 -46.59
C PHE A 216 -23.20 16.62 -48.07
N ASN A 217 -22.82 15.43 -48.58
CA ASN A 217 -22.96 15.08 -49.96
C ASN A 217 -24.43 15.02 -50.45
N LYS A 218 -25.37 14.69 -49.54
CA LYS A 218 -26.79 14.59 -49.84
C LYS A 218 -27.53 15.95 -49.72
N ASN A 219 -27.31 16.68 -48.64
CA ASN A 219 -27.93 17.99 -48.38
C ASN A 219 -27.06 18.81 -47.39
N PRO A 220 -26.15 19.67 -47.89
CA PRO A 220 -25.25 20.45 -47.03
C PRO A 220 -25.96 21.52 -46.21
N LYS A 221 -27.20 21.89 -46.56
CA LYS A 221 -28.00 22.91 -45.88
C LYS A 221 -28.79 22.31 -44.66
N SER A 222 -28.83 20.97 -44.56
CA SER A 222 -29.50 20.31 -43.45
C SER A 222 -28.70 20.50 -42.14
N PHE A 223 -29.38 20.58 -41.02
CA PHE A 223 -28.77 20.62 -39.67
C PHE A 223 -28.01 19.33 -39.35
N TYR A 224 -28.49 18.17 -39.82
CA TYR A 224 -27.98 16.85 -39.49
C TYR A 224 -26.48 16.64 -39.78
N PRO A 225 -25.94 16.91 -40.99
CA PRO A 225 -24.52 16.73 -41.27
C PRO A 225 -23.62 17.63 -40.40
N TRP A 226 -24.05 18.83 -40.07
CA TRP A 226 -23.32 19.73 -39.16
C TRP A 226 -23.27 19.20 -37.74
N ALA A 227 -24.37 18.68 -37.20
CA ALA A 227 -24.41 18.07 -35.92
C ALA A 227 -23.47 16.83 -35.84
N MET A 228 -23.50 15.96 -36.86
CA MET A 228 -22.61 14.80 -36.92
C MET A 228 -21.14 15.20 -37.11
N GLY A 229 -20.86 16.24 -37.90
CA GLY A 229 -19.51 16.78 -38.03
C GLY A 229 -18.94 17.31 -36.74
N THR A 230 -19.71 18.09 -35.98
CA THR A 230 -19.33 18.57 -34.67
C THR A 230 -19.05 17.40 -33.70
N LEU A 231 -19.92 16.39 -33.70
CA LEU A 231 -19.72 15.20 -32.89
C LEU A 231 -18.46 14.41 -33.28
N ALA A 232 -18.17 14.32 -34.60
CA ALA A 232 -16.93 13.69 -35.08
C ALA A 232 -15.68 14.44 -34.61
N VAL A 233 -15.68 15.77 -34.61
CA VAL A 233 -14.57 16.59 -34.07
C VAL A 233 -14.39 16.37 -32.57
N VAL A 234 -15.49 16.30 -31.81
CA VAL A 234 -15.43 16.01 -30.36
C VAL A 234 -14.84 14.61 -30.10
N TYR A 235 -15.29 13.59 -30.81
CA TYR A 235 -14.73 12.24 -30.67
C TYR A 235 -13.27 12.17 -31.13
N TYR A 236 -12.90 12.84 -32.17
CA TYR A 236 -11.54 12.88 -32.68
C TYR A 236 -10.59 13.55 -31.67
N SER A 237 -10.92 14.74 -31.16
CA SER A 237 -10.10 15.45 -30.19
C SER A 237 -10.03 14.70 -28.88
N GLY A 238 -11.15 14.15 -28.41
CA GLY A 238 -11.20 13.28 -27.22
C GLY A 238 -10.36 11.99 -27.37
N ASN A 239 -10.29 11.43 -28.59
CA ASN A 239 -9.46 10.27 -28.87
C ASN A 239 -7.95 10.59 -28.85
N VAL A 240 -7.53 11.72 -29.41
CA VAL A 240 -6.13 12.20 -29.37
C VAL A 240 -5.69 12.41 -27.92
N TYR A 241 -6.47 13.17 -27.15
CA TYR A 241 -6.20 13.41 -25.74
C TYR A 241 -6.21 12.11 -24.91
N GLY A 242 -7.23 11.27 -25.10
CA GLY A 242 -7.36 9.98 -24.40
C GLY A 242 -6.22 9.01 -24.70
N SER A 243 -5.59 9.12 -25.88
CA SER A 243 -4.41 8.31 -26.24
C SER A 243 -3.15 8.76 -25.50
N ALA A 244 -2.95 10.07 -25.35
CA ALA A 244 -1.87 10.62 -24.52
C ALA A 244 -2.04 10.18 -23.06
N GLN A 245 -3.25 10.27 -22.52
CA GLN A 245 -3.56 9.80 -21.16
C GLN A 245 -3.36 8.28 -20.99
N ALA A 246 -3.66 7.48 -22.02
CA ALA A 246 -3.43 6.04 -21.99
C ALA A 246 -1.93 5.70 -21.88
N ALA A 247 -1.05 6.43 -22.55
CA ALA A 247 0.40 6.28 -22.44
C ALA A 247 0.91 6.65 -21.04
N LEU A 248 0.45 7.78 -20.47
CA LEU A 248 0.77 8.16 -19.09
C LEU A 248 0.34 7.09 -18.06
N LYS A 249 -0.90 6.60 -18.22
CA LYS A 249 -1.42 5.54 -17.34
C LYS A 249 -0.63 4.24 -17.47
N TYR A 250 -0.22 3.88 -18.68
CA TYR A 250 0.64 2.70 -18.90
C TYR A 250 1.95 2.82 -18.11
N ASN A 251 2.63 3.96 -18.23
CA ASN A 251 3.90 4.20 -17.54
C ASN A 251 3.72 4.14 -16.01
N LYS A 252 2.72 4.88 -15.50
CA LYS A 252 2.40 4.86 -14.07
C LYS A 252 2.09 3.46 -13.56
N ASN A 253 1.28 2.68 -14.26
CA ASN A 253 0.93 1.32 -13.84
C ASN A 253 2.17 0.41 -13.77
N LYS A 254 3.14 0.58 -14.69
CA LYS A 254 4.39 -0.20 -14.68
C LYS A 254 5.29 0.15 -13.50
N GLU A 255 5.42 1.43 -13.17
CA GLU A 255 6.13 1.89 -11.99
C GLU A 255 5.44 1.43 -10.70
N ASP A 256 4.12 1.60 -10.61
CA ASP A 256 3.32 1.23 -9.44
C ASP A 256 3.36 -0.29 -9.19
N GLU A 257 3.44 -1.12 -10.23
CA GLU A 257 3.65 -2.57 -10.11
C GLU A 257 4.93 -2.90 -9.32
N LEU A 258 6.05 -2.24 -9.64
CA LEU A 258 7.32 -2.43 -8.95
C LEU A 258 7.29 -1.89 -7.51
N VAL A 259 6.65 -0.74 -7.32
CA VAL A 259 6.43 -0.17 -5.98
C VAL A 259 5.61 -1.11 -5.12
N GLN A 260 4.54 -1.73 -5.66
CA GLN A 260 3.74 -2.70 -4.88
C GLN A 260 4.52 -3.97 -4.55
N LYS A 261 5.36 -4.49 -5.46
CA LYS A 261 6.26 -5.60 -5.16
C LYS A 261 7.22 -5.26 -4.01
N THR A 262 7.82 -4.06 -4.04
CA THR A 262 8.71 -3.61 -2.96
C THR A 262 7.95 -3.44 -1.64
N ARG A 263 6.74 -2.87 -1.69
CA ARG A 263 5.88 -2.70 -0.51
C ARG A 263 5.51 -4.03 0.12
N GLY A 264 5.12 -5.03 -0.70
CA GLY A 264 4.83 -6.37 -0.24
C GLY A 264 6.04 -7.04 0.41
N PHE A 265 7.24 -6.87 -0.13
CA PHE A 265 8.47 -7.34 0.50
C PHE A 265 8.67 -6.77 1.91
N VAL A 266 8.47 -5.46 2.09
CA VAL A 266 8.65 -4.79 3.38
C VAL A 266 7.56 -5.17 4.38
N LEU A 267 6.30 -5.21 3.96
CA LEU A 267 5.16 -5.44 4.84
C LEU A 267 4.97 -6.94 5.18
N GLY A 268 5.61 -7.84 4.45
CA GLY A 268 5.50 -9.28 4.65
C GLY A 268 4.22 -9.86 4.04
N ASP A 269 3.70 -9.26 2.98
CA ASP A 269 2.48 -9.66 2.27
C ASP A 269 2.77 -10.63 1.09
N TYR A 270 3.92 -11.36 1.16
CA TYR A 270 4.34 -12.41 0.22
C TYR A 270 4.41 -13.77 0.87
#